data_40a6cbe14faaaa73e13abd9927de4507
#
_entry.id   40a6cbe14faaaa73e13abd9927de4507
#
_cell.length_a   1.000
_cell.length_b   1.000
_cell.length_c   1.000
_cell.angle_alpha   90.00
_cell.angle_beta   90.00
_cell.angle_gamma   90.00
#
_symmetry.space_group_name_H-M   'P 1'
#
loop_
_entity.id
_entity.type
_entity.pdbx_description
1 polymer ?
#
loop_
_entity_poly.entity_id
_entity_poly.type
_entity_poly.pdbx_seq_one_letter_code
_entity_poly.pdbx_strand_id
1 'polypeptide(L)'
;MNILNQLETEPIPIDEEEKRRTKRLLIGILCAVLLTGAVLGGYIGLRKRHERQVAAAAEAEIKRQAPRVEVFVDDALVNGKTTTLGGTVHNISAENLQNIAVELQLRRRVGAGLDTKVVELETPDLAPDARAHYSIQVATEDYISATFSHVVSGADRAAVPFKALPGNPRPPLDAPGSKTIIVDKRNPGKGDEFINTPNNPGRVP
;
A
#
# COMPACT_ATOMS: atom_id res chain seq x y z
N MET A 1 70.95 -52.15 -11.93
CA MET A 1 70.00 -53.10 -11.34
C MET A 1 68.99 -52.32 -10.63
N ASN A 2 67.88 -51.97 -11.37
CA ASN A 2 66.76 -51.03 -10.91
C ASN A 2 65.65 -51.89 -10.34
N ILE A 3 65.46 -51.83 -9.01
CA ILE A 3 64.30 -52.42 -8.31
C ILE A 3 63.55 -51.29 -7.63
N LEU A 4 62.89 -50.44 -8.46
CA LEU A 4 62.00 -49.42 -7.98
C LEU A 4 60.94 -49.24 -9.04
N ASN A 5 60.02 -50.18 -9.16
CA ASN A 5 58.71 -49.89 -9.81
C ASN A 5 57.86 -51.15 -9.66
N GLN A 6 57.09 -51.17 -8.58
CA GLN A 6 55.81 -51.87 -8.51
C GLN A 6 55.16 -51.60 -7.12
N LEU A 7 54.73 -50.38 -6.90
CA LEU A 7 53.62 -50.13 -5.98
C LEU A 7 52.46 -49.77 -6.85
N GLU A 8 51.92 -50.74 -7.57
CA GLU A 8 50.60 -50.69 -8.11
C GLU A 8 49.62 -50.68 -6.91
N THR A 9 49.14 -49.52 -6.58
CA THR A 9 48.04 -49.36 -5.62
C THR A 9 46.79 -49.95 -6.27
N GLU A 10 46.53 -51.23 -5.98
CA GLU A 10 45.21 -51.80 -6.33
C GLU A 10 44.11 -50.97 -5.71
N PRO A 11 43.12 -50.53 -6.49
CA PRO A 11 41.99 -49.80 -5.96
C PRO A 11 41.23 -50.73 -5.00
N ILE A 12 41.15 -50.34 -3.74
CA ILE A 12 40.38 -51.05 -2.72
C ILE A 12 38.96 -51.22 -3.26
N PRO A 13 38.46 -52.46 -3.45
CA PRO A 13 37.10 -52.66 -3.92
C PRO A 13 36.15 -52.08 -2.88
N ILE A 14 35.50 -50.92 -3.19
CA ILE A 14 34.44 -50.36 -2.39
C ILE A 14 33.31 -51.38 -2.42
N ASP A 15 33.11 -52.05 -1.28
CA ASP A 15 32.16 -53.12 -1.12
C ASP A 15 30.76 -52.68 -1.58
N GLU A 16 30.17 -53.38 -2.55
CA GLU A 16 28.86 -53.04 -3.11
C GLU A 16 27.76 -52.99 -2.02
N GLU A 17 27.99 -53.71 -0.91
CA GLU A 17 27.08 -53.65 0.25
C GLU A 17 27.15 -52.32 0.96
N GLU A 18 28.29 -51.70 1.10
CA GLU A 18 28.45 -50.38 1.73
C GLU A 18 27.76 -49.30 0.89
N LYS A 19 27.84 -49.39 -0.42
CA LYS A 19 27.18 -48.50 -1.37
C LYS A 19 25.67 -48.67 -1.35
N ARG A 20 25.15 -49.87 -1.07
CA ARG A 20 23.72 -50.12 -0.89
C ARG A 20 23.18 -49.60 0.45
N ARG A 21 23.97 -49.73 1.52
CA ARG A 21 23.64 -49.19 2.85
C ARG A 21 23.57 -47.65 2.84
N THR A 22 24.55 -47.00 2.25
CA THR A 22 24.55 -45.51 2.11
C THR A 22 23.39 -44.99 1.28
N LYS A 23 23.03 -45.65 0.17
CA LYS A 23 21.83 -45.29 -0.62
C LYS A 23 20.53 -45.42 0.18
N ARG A 24 20.36 -46.49 0.95
CA ARG A 24 19.15 -46.66 1.80
C ARG A 24 19.09 -45.61 2.90
N LEU A 25 20.20 -45.22 3.49
CA LEU A 25 20.32 -44.20 4.50
C LEU A 25 19.96 -42.82 3.93
N LEU A 26 20.47 -42.48 2.75
CA LEU A 26 20.17 -41.23 2.03
C LEU A 26 18.68 -41.12 1.66
N ILE A 27 18.10 -42.22 1.19
CA ILE A 27 16.65 -42.26 0.88
C ILE A 27 15.84 -42.06 2.16
N GLY A 28 16.22 -42.69 3.27
CA GLY A 28 15.54 -42.52 4.57
C GLY A 28 15.58 -41.06 5.06
N ILE A 29 16.75 -40.43 4.97
CA ILE A 29 16.92 -39.01 5.34
C ILE A 29 16.07 -38.11 4.44
N LEU A 30 16.09 -38.37 3.12
CA LEU A 30 15.29 -37.58 2.17
C LEU A 30 13.77 -37.69 2.48
N CYS A 31 13.28 -38.90 2.73
CA CYS A 31 11.89 -39.11 3.12
C CYS A 31 11.51 -38.42 4.44
N ALA A 32 12.41 -38.46 5.43
CA ALA A 32 12.19 -37.76 6.71
C ALA A 32 12.11 -36.26 6.53
N VAL A 33 12.99 -35.66 5.73
CA VAL A 33 12.99 -34.22 5.42
C VAL A 33 11.72 -33.83 4.69
N LEU A 34 11.29 -34.60 3.70
CA LEU A 34 10.05 -34.34 2.96
C LEU A 34 8.81 -34.41 3.85
N LEU A 35 8.72 -35.42 4.72
CA LEU A 35 7.61 -35.56 5.65
C LEU A 35 7.56 -34.39 6.64
N THR A 36 8.72 -34.04 7.21
CA THR A 36 8.79 -32.90 8.15
C THR A 36 8.43 -31.59 7.45
N GLY A 37 8.89 -31.38 6.22
CA GLY A 37 8.54 -30.22 5.41
C GLY A 37 7.04 -30.15 5.08
N ALA A 38 6.42 -31.28 4.77
CA ALA A 38 4.99 -31.35 4.49
C ALA A 38 4.13 -31.05 5.74
N VAL A 39 4.53 -31.59 6.90
CA VAL A 39 3.83 -31.31 8.17
C VAL A 39 3.97 -29.85 8.56
N LEU A 40 5.18 -29.29 8.48
CA LEU A 40 5.44 -27.89 8.81
C LEU A 40 4.70 -26.93 7.86
N GLY A 41 4.75 -27.19 6.56
CA GLY A 41 4.05 -26.43 5.55
C GLY A 41 2.51 -26.51 5.72
N GLY A 42 2.00 -27.68 6.03
CA GLY A 42 0.59 -27.90 6.35
C GLY A 42 0.15 -27.12 7.60
N TYR A 43 0.94 -27.18 8.66
CA TYR A 43 0.67 -26.45 9.89
C TYR A 43 0.65 -24.92 9.67
N ILE A 44 1.65 -24.37 8.98
CA ILE A 44 1.70 -22.94 8.66
C ILE A 44 0.51 -22.54 7.78
N GLY A 45 0.17 -23.35 6.79
CA GLY A 45 -0.99 -23.11 5.93
C GLY A 45 -2.32 -23.10 6.67
N LEU A 46 -2.52 -24.04 7.58
CA LEU A 46 -3.73 -24.12 8.42
C LEU A 46 -3.82 -22.94 9.40
N ARG A 47 -2.72 -22.60 10.05
CA ARG A 47 -2.64 -21.45 10.95
C ARG A 47 -3.01 -20.16 10.24
N LYS A 48 -2.42 -19.92 9.06
CA LYS A 48 -2.70 -18.72 8.25
C LYS A 48 -4.17 -18.66 7.77
N ARG A 49 -4.77 -19.82 7.47
CA ARG A 49 -6.21 -19.89 7.14
C ARG A 49 -7.07 -19.58 8.34
N HIS A 50 -6.73 -20.10 9.50
CA HIS A 50 -7.48 -19.85 10.74
C HIS A 50 -7.42 -18.37 11.13
N GLU A 51 -6.24 -17.75 11.10
CA GLU A 51 -6.05 -16.33 11.36
C GLU A 51 -6.90 -15.45 10.41
N ARG A 52 -6.96 -15.80 9.13
CA ARG A 52 -7.82 -15.10 8.15
C ARG A 52 -9.31 -15.28 8.42
N GLN A 53 -9.73 -16.45 8.84
CA GLN A 53 -11.14 -16.71 9.18
C GLN A 53 -11.56 -15.94 10.43
N VAL A 54 -10.72 -15.91 11.46
CA VAL A 54 -10.99 -15.14 12.68
C VAL A 54 -11.06 -13.65 12.38
N ALA A 55 -10.11 -13.12 11.59
CA ALA A 55 -10.12 -11.72 11.17
C ALA A 55 -11.38 -11.39 10.35
N ALA A 56 -11.74 -12.23 9.38
CA ALA A 56 -12.94 -12.02 8.57
C ALA A 56 -14.24 -12.10 9.40
N ALA A 57 -14.29 -12.99 10.39
CA ALA A 57 -15.44 -13.08 11.30
C ALA A 57 -15.55 -11.82 12.18
N ALA A 58 -14.43 -11.33 12.72
CA ALA A 58 -14.41 -10.10 13.51
C ALA A 58 -14.85 -8.87 12.66
N GLU A 59 -14.37 -8.75 11.43
CA GLU A 59 -14.82 -7.70 10.52
C GLU A 59 -16.30 -7.78 10.18
N ALA A 60 -16.82 -9.00 9.99
CA ALA A 60 -18.24 -9.21 9.72
C ALA A 60 -19.11 -8.85 10.92
N GLU A 61 -18.62 -9.05 12.13
CA GLU A 61 -19.33 -8.70 13.36
C GLU A 61 -19.36 -7.17 13.55
N ILE A 62 -18.24 -6.48 13.32
CA ILE A 62 -18.18 -5.02 13.33
C ILE A 62 -19.15 -4.42 12.32
N LYS A 63 -19.23 -4.97 11.11
CA LYS A 63 -20.17 -4.52 10.06
C LYS A 63 -21.66 -4.76 10.41
N ARG A 64 -21.95 -5.69 11.30
CA ARG A 64 -23.34 -5.93 11.79
C ARG A 64 -23.74 -4.99 12.91
N GLN A 65 -22.78 -4.42 13.62
CA GLN A 65 -23.06 -3.44 14.66
C GLN A 65 -23.49 -2.12 14.02
N ALA A 66 -24.38 -1.41 14.70
CA ALA A 66 -24.75 -0.06 14.27
C ALA A 66 -23.50 0.84 14.24
N PRO A 67 -23.31 1.65 13.21
CA PRO A 67 -22.16 2.54 13.13
C PRO A 67 -22.18 3.53 14.29
N ARG A 68 -21.05 3.71 14.95
CA ARG A 68 -20.86 4.68 16.03
C ARG A 68 -20.20 5.95 15.54
N VAL A 69 -19.54 5.89 14.38
CA VAL A 69 -18.92 7.05 13.73
C VAL A 69 -19.22 7.06 12.25
N GLU A 70 -19.33 8.25 11.70
CA GLU A 70 -19.31 8.52 10.27
C GLU A 70 -17.97 9.09 9.88
N VAL A 71 -17.37 8.56 8.82
CA VAL A 71 -16.08 9.02 8.31
C VAL A 71 -16.28 9.60 6.92
N PHE A 72 -16.01 10.87 6.79
CA PHE A 72 -16.03 11.59 5.52
C PHE A 72 -14.59 11.55 4.96
N VAL A 73 -14.40 10.82 3.87
CA VAL A 73 -13.09 10.66 3.24
C VAL A 73 -12.97 11.68 2.11
N ASP A 74 -12.03 12.60 2.25
CA ASP A 74 -11.77 13.63 1.24
C ASP A 74 -10.99 13.05 0.05
N ASP A 75 -11.16 13.66 -1.12
CA ASP A 75 -10.34 13.31 -2.28
C ASP A 75 -8.86 13.65 -2.03
N ALA A 76 -7.98 12.74 -2.44
CA ALA A 76 -6.54 12.94 -2.29
C ALA A 76 -6.06 14.18 -3.03
N LEU A 77 -5.38 15.08 -2.33
CA LEU A 77 -4.82 16.31 -2.89
C LEU A 77 -3.33 16.09 -3.22
N VAL A 78 -3.04 16.03 -4.52
CA VAL A 78 -1.67 15.89 -5.01
C VAL A 78 -1.05 17.26 -5.21
N ASN A 79 0.05 17.52 -4.50
CA ASN A 79 0.81 18.74 -4.61
C ASN A 79 2.30 18.41 -4.91
N GLY A 80 2.63 18.35 -6.19
CA GLY A 80 3.97 18.00 -6.65
C GLY A 80 4.40 16.61 -6.18
N LYS A 81 5.37 16.55 -5.27
CA LYS A 81 5.93 15.30 -4.75
C LYS A 81 5.18 14.75 -3.54
N THR A 82 4.22 15.48 -3.00
CA THR A 82 3.46 15.08 -1.82
C THR A 82 1.98 14.91 -2.15
N THR A 83 1.36 13.92 -1.55
CA THR A 83 -0.08 13.69 -1.59
C THR A 83 -0.62 13.83 -0.19
N THR A 84 -1.57 14.72 0.00
CA THR A 84 -2.31 14.89 1.26
C THR A 84 -3.56 14.02 1.21
N LEU A 85 -3.70 13.16 2.21
CA LEU A 85 -4.86 12.32 2.44
C LEU A 85 -5.51 12.80 3.73
N GLY A 86 -6.83 12.94 3.73
CA GLY A 86 -7.51 13.43 4.92
C GLY A 86 -9.01 13.21 4.87
N GLY A 87 -9.66 13.77 5.88
CA GLY A 87 -11.09 13.70 6.02
C GLY A 87 -11.56 14.15 7.40
N THR A 88 -12.82 13.85 7.68
CA THR A 88 -13.47 14.21 8.94
C THR A 88 -14.11 12.98 9.55
N VAL A 89 -13.94 12.81 10.85
CA VAL A 89 -14.63 11.78 11.65
C VAL A 89 -15.69 12.47 12.50
N HIS A 90 -16.91 11.97 12.46
CA HIS A 90 -18.05 12.44 13.20
C HIS A 90 -18.56 11.37 14.16
N ASN A 91 -18.61 11.64 15.43
CA ASN A 91 -19.15 10.73 16.43
C ASN A 91 -20.68 10.82 16.45
N ILE A 92 -21.34 9.80 15.92
CA ILE A 92 -22.82 9.71 15.90
C ILE A 92 -23.39 8.89 17.07
N SER A 93 -22.49 8.44 17.98
CA SER A 93 -22.92 7.73 19.19
C SER A 93 -23.22 8.68 20.34
N ALA A 94 -23.98 8.19 21.32
CA ALA A 94 -24.28 8.95 22.53
C ALA A 94 -23.11 8.94 23.56
N GLU A 95 -22.02 8.24 23.25
CA GLU A 95 -20.89 8.07 24.15
C GLU A 95 -19.70 8.92 23.71
N ASN A 96 -18.88 9.33 24.70
CA ASN A 96 -17.61 9.96 24.42
C ASN A 96 -16.61 8.89 23.93
N LEU A 97 -16.02 9.10 22.76
CA LEU A 97 -15.01 8.23 22.20
C LEU A 97 -13.65 8.83 22.46
N GLN A 98 -12.75 8.02 23.05
CA GLN A 98 -11.40 8.46 23.43
C GLN A 98 -10.33 7.89 22.51
N ASN A 99 -9.26 8.67 22.30
CA ASN A 99 -8.11 8.26 21.50
C ASN A 99 -8.51 7.68 20.14
N ILE A 100 -9.33 8.41 19.39
CA ILE A 100 -9.75 8.02 18.05
C ILE A 100 -8.62 8.25 17.06
N ALA A 101 -8.35 7.22 16.26
CA ALA A 101 -7.43 7.29 15.15
C ALA A 101 -8.01 6.57 13.92
N VAL A 102 -7.51 6.94 12.77
CA VAL A 102 -7.90 6.39 11.46
C VAL A 102 -6.78 5.53 10.91
N GLU A 103 -7.09 4.34 10.48
CA GLU A 103 -6.16 3.47 9.77
C GLU A 103 -6.34 3.59 8.26
N LEU A 104 -5.25 3.93 7.58
CA LEU A 104 -5.16 4.01 6.14
C LEU A 104 -4.26 2.90 5.61
N GLN A 105 -4.72 2.19 4.59
CA GLN A 105 -3.92 1.24 3.84
C GLN A 105 -3.36 1.91 2.59
N LEU A 106 -2.04 1.95 2.49
CA LEU A 106 -1.30 2.55 1.39
C LEU A 106 -0.68 1.45 0.55
N ARG A 107 -1.00 1.42 -0.73
CA ARG A 107 -0.40 0.47 -1.67
C ARG A 107 0.88 1.05 -2.23
N ARG A 108 2.00 0.37 -2.02
CA ARG A 108 3.30 0.79 -2.55
C ARG A 108 3.35 0.72 -4.07
N ARG A 109 4.07 1.67 -4.66
CA ARG A 109 4.33 1.70 -6.11
C ARG A 109 5.35 0.64 -6.51
N VAL A 110 6.37 0.42 -5.68
CA VAL A 110 7.42 -0.57 -5.90
C VAL A 110 7.25 -1.71 -4.91
N GLY A 111 7.16 -2.93 -5.42
CA GLY A 111 6.87 -4.12 -4.62
C GLY A 111 5.36 -4.32 -4.39
N ALA A 112 4.97 -5.53 -3.99
CA ALA A 112 3.57 -5.90 -3.74
C ALA A 112 3.11 -5.61 -2.29
N GLY A 113 3.68 -4.62 -1.61
CA GLY A 113 3.43 -4.33 -0.21
C GLY A 113 2.24 -3.40 0.01
N LEU A 114 1.51 -3.67 1.12
CA LEU A 114 0.55 -2.76 1.72
C LEU A 114 1.15 -2.24 3.02
N ASP A 115 1.21 -0.92 3.16
CA ASP A 115 1.60 -0.27 4.40
C ASP A 115 0.34 0.21 5.13
N THR A 116 0.27 -0.06 6.41
CA THR A 116 -0.79 0.49 7.27
C THR A 116 -0.23 1.71 8.01
N LYS A 117 -0.91 2.84 7.88
CA LYS A 117 -0.61 4.07 8.60
C LYS A 117 -1.76 4.41 9.53
N VAL A 118 -1.44 4.67 10.78
CA VAL A 118 -2.39 5.16 11.78
C VAL A 118 -2.24 6.66 11.85
N VAL A 119 -3.35 7.37 11.68
CA VAL A 119 -3.42 8.83 11.69
C VAL A 119 -4.31 9.25 12.84
N GLU A 120 -3.73 9.99 13.78
CA GLU A 120 -4.48 10.57 14.89
C GLU A 120 -5.31 11.75 14.41
N LEU A 121 -6.44 11.98 15.04
CA LEU A 121 -7.28 13.14 14.80
C LEU A 121 -6.67 14.38 15.47
N GLU A 122 -6.97 15.56 14.93
CA GLU A 122 -6.60 16.84 15.58
C GLU A 122 -7.13 16.94 17.02
N THR A 123 -8.31 16.37 17.24
CA THR A 123 -8.89 16.20 18.58
C THR A 123 -9.17 14.71 18.76
N PRO A 124 -8.32 13.99 19.50
CA PRO A 124 -8.44 12.53 19.62
C PRO A 124 -9.65 12.08 20.42
N ASP A 125 -10.17 12.94 21.30
CA ASP A 125 -11.35 12.66 22.11
C ASP A 125 -12.58 13.35 21.49
N LEU A 126 -13.54 12.55 21.07
CA LEU A 126 -14.76 13.01 20.40
C LEU A 126 -15.97 12.85 21.31
N ALA A 127 -16.50 13.99 21.79
CA ALA A 127 -17.80 14.02 22.43
C ALA A 127 -18.92 13.57 21.48
N PRO A 128 -20.10 13.22 21.99
CA PRO A 128 -21.28 12.98 21.14
C PRO A 128 -21.52 14.14 20.18
N ASP A 129 -21.83 13.82 18.91
CA ASP A 129 -22.05 14.76 17.80
C ASP A 129 -20.85 15.66 17.44
N ALA A 130 -19.68 15.42 18.04
CA ALA A 130 -18.46 16.16 17.72
C ALA A 130 -17.81 15.64 16.43
N ARG A 131 -17.06 16.54 15.78
CA ARG A 131 -16.29 16.25 14.56
C ARG A 131 -14.84 16.63 14.74
N ALA A 132 -13.93 15.83 14.19
CA ALA A 132 -12.53 16.16 14.12
C ALA A 132 -11.94 15.79 12.77
N HIS A 133 -10.93 16.56 12.36
CA HIS A 133 -10.20 16.29 11.12
C HIS A 133 -9.01 15.38 11.36
N TYR A 134 -8.67 14.64 10.33
CA TYR A 134 -7.42 13.91 10.23
C TYR A 134 -6.74 14.22 8.90
N SER A 135 -5.44 14.29 8.90
CA SER A 135 -4.66 14.56 7.69
C SER A 135 -3.28 13.93 7.79
N ILE A 136 -2.81 13.38 6.69
CA ILE A 136 -1.46 12.84 6.56
C ILE A 136 -0.89 13.20 5.18
N GLN A 137 0.40 13.51 5.17
CA GLN A 137 1.14 13.72 3.93
C GLN A 137 2.00 12.50 3.64
N VAL A 138 1.95 12.03 2.40
CA VAL A 138 2.74 10.91 1.90
C VAL A 138 3.46 11.31 0.61
N ALA A 139 4.62 10.69 0.35
CA ALA A 139 5.33 10.94 -0.91
C ALA A 139 4.54 10.31 -2.07
N THR A 140 4.26 11.09 -3.11
CA THR A 140 3.47 10.65 -4.28
C THR A 140 4.19 9.53 -5.05
N GLU A 141 5.53 9.51 -5.00
CA GLU A 141 6.35 8.51 -5.69
C GLU A 141 6.30 7.13 -5.02
N ASP A 142 6.04 7.05 -3.72
CA ASP A 142 6.07 5.80 -2.96
C ASP A 142 4.79 4.98 -3.09
N TYR A 143 3.65 5.65 -3.29
CA TYR A 143 2.34 5.01 -3.22
C TYR A 143 1.52 5.20 -4.49
N ILE A 144 0.74 4.16 -4.85
CA ILE A 144 -0.18 4.18 -6.00
C ILE A 144 -1.57 4.59 -5.56
N SER A 145 -2.01 4.09 -4.41
CA SER A 145 -3.35 4.30 -3.89
C SER A 145 -3.36 4.27 -2.37
N ALA A 146 -4.31 4.99 -1.82
CA ALA A 146 -4.65 4.96 -0.41
C ALA A 146 -6.10 4.53 -0.26
N THR A 147 -6.39 3.68 0.71
CA THR A 147 -7.74 3.23 1.03
C THR A 147 -7.95 3.37 2.52
N PHE A 148 -9.08 3.95 2.90
CA PHE A 148 -9.52 3.96 4.27
C PHE A 148 -9.82 2.51 4.72
N SER A 149 -9.32 2.11 5.90
CA SER A 149 -9.46 0.74 6.41
C SER A 149 -10.37 0.68 7.62
N HIS A 150 -9.96 1.28 8.72
CA HIS A 150 -10.67 1.18 10.00
C HIS A 150 -10.62 2.49 10.79
N VAL A 151 -11.56 2.64 11.73
CA VAL A 151 -11.47 3.56 12.85
C VAL A 151 -11.11 2.74 14.08
N VAL A 152 -10.18 3.22 14.87
CA VAL A 152 -9.76 2.60 16.11
C VAL A 152 -9.91 3.59 17.28
N SER A 153 -10.19 3.07 18.47
CA SER A 153 -10.40 3.86 19.68
C SER A 153 -9.66 3.24 20.86
N GLY A 154 -9.24 4.08 21.78
CA GLY A 154 -8.60 3.67 23.01
C GLY A 154 -7.13 3.25 22.87
N ALA A 155 -6.50 2.96 24.00
CA ALA A 155 -5.11 2.50 24.06
C ALA A 155 -4.93 1.13 23.37
N ASP A 156 -5.95 0.28 23.43
CA ASP A 156 -5.94 -1.06 22.83
C ASP A 156 -6.23 -1.05 21.32
N ARG A 157 -6.47 0.13 20.73
CA ARG A 157 -6.82 0.30 19.31
C ARG A 157 -7.98 -0.61 18.90
N ALA A 158 -9.00 -0.67 19.72
CA ALA A 158 -10.21 -1.44 19.41
C ALA A 158 -10.90 -0.86 18.18
N ALA A 159 -11.30 -1.72 17.26
CA ALA A 159 -12.00 -1.30 16.06
C ALA A 159 -13.40 -0.77 16.41
N VAL A 160 -13.72 0.41 15.89
CA VAL A 160 -15.02 1.08 16.08
C VAL A 160 -15.88 0.87 14.83
N PRO A 161 -17.15 0.44 14.97
CA PRO A 161 -18.06 0.34 13.85
C PRO A 161 -18.27 1.70 13.20
N PHE A 162 -18.07 1.78 11.88
CA PHE A 162 -18.11 3.04 11.15
C PHE A 162 -18.90 2.93 9.86
N LYS A 163 -19.30 4.09 9.33
CA LYS A 163 -19.87 4.26 8.01
C LYS A 163 -19.01 5.25 7.23
N ALA A 164 -18.44 4.82 6.12
CA ALA A 164 -17.68 5.70 5.24
C ALA A 164 -18.61 6.45 4.29
N LEU A 165 -18.39 7.75 4.16
CA LEU A 165 -19.12 8.66 3.29
C LEU A 165 -18.11 9.45 2.45
N PRO A 166 -18.48 9.90 1.25
CA PRO A 166 -17.65 10.82 0.49
C PRO A 166 -17.53 12.14 1.24
N GLY A 167 -16.31 12.65 1.35
CA GLY A 167 -16.00 13.95 1.93
C GLY A 167 -15.94 15.05 0.88
N ASN A 168 -15.00 15.98 1.04
CA ASN A 168 -14.84 17.09 0.11
C ASN A 168 -14.24 16.60 -1.22
N PRO A 169 -14.87 16.94 -2.35
CA PRO A 169 -14.30 16.66 -3.65
C PRO A 169 -13.03 17.47 -3.86
N ARG A 170 -12.11 16.91 -4.65
CA ARG A 170 -10.92 17.65 -5.09
C ARG A 170 -11.36 18.94 -5.77
N PRO A 171 -10.78 20.11 -5.38
CA PRO A 171 -10.99 21.30 -6.15
C PRO A 171 -10.63 21.02 -7.62
N PRO A 172 -11.43 21.48 -8.58
CA PRO A 172 -11.11 21.29 -9.98
C PRO A 172 -9.66 21.76 -10.20
N LEU A 173 -8.86 20.92 -10.83
CA LEU A 173 -7.56 21.36 -11.32
C LEU A 173 -7.82 22.64 -12.07
N ASP A 174 -7.28 23.77 -11.58
CA ASP A 174 -7.34 25.01 -12.29
C ASP A 174 -6.96 24.69 -13.74
N ALA A 175 -7.93 24.85 -14.64
CA ALA A 175 -7.69 24.68 -16.06
C ALA A 175 -6.42 25.48 -16.31
N PRO A 176 -5.34 24.90 -16.93
CA PRO A 176 -4.04 25.51 -17.03
C PRO A 176 -4.29 26.94 -17.37
N GLY A 177 -4.03 27.81 -16.38
CA GLY A 177 -4.65 29.11 -16.29
C GLY A 177 -4.56 29.69 -17.67
N SER A 178 -5.68 29.99 -18.29
CA SER A 178 -5.70 30.68 -19.56
C SER A 178 -4.90 31.93 -19.24
N LYS A 179 -3.59 31.86 -19.50
CA LYS A 179 -2.76 33.05 -19.54
C LYS A 179 -3.48 33.87 -20.56
N THR A 180 -4.35 34.74 -20.09
CA THR A 180 -4.85 35.81 -20.94
C THR A 180 -3.58 36.53 -21.34
N ILE A 181 -3.05 36.12 -22.48
CA ILE A 181 -2.01 36.90 -23.14
C ILE A 181 -2.75 38.18 -23.47
N ILE A 182 -2.64 39.17 -22.58
CA ILE A 182 -3.01 40.53 -22.90
C ILE A 182 -2.07 40.85 -24.02
N VAL A 183 -2.51 40.59 -25.24
CA VAL A 183 -1.90 41.17 -26.42
C VAL A 183 -2.20 42.65 -26.28
N ASP A 184 -1.29 43.38 -25.59
CA ASP A 184 -1.26 44.81 -25.70
C ASP A 184 -1.33 45.07 -27.19
N LYS A 185 -2.45 45.63 -27.64
CA LYS A 185 -2.53 46.23 -28.97
C LYS A 185 -1.48 47.34 -28.96
N ARG A 186 -0.23 46.97 -29.23
CA ARG A 186 0.76 47.96 -29.61
C ARG A 186 0.13 48.68 -30.79
N ASN A 187 -0.10 49.96 -30.61
CA ASN A 187 -0.39 50.82 -31.73
C ASN A 187 0.60 50.46 -32.81
N PRO A 188 0.16 50.10 -34.04
CA PRO A 188 1.07 49.78 -35.09
C PRO A 188 1.95 51.00 -35.33
N GLY A 189 3.11 51.03 -34.67
CA GLY A 189 4.15 51.97 -34.95
C GLY A 189 4.55 51.72 -36.40
N LYS A 190 4.69 52.80 -37.15
CA LYS A 190 5.19 52.81 -38.52
C LYS A 190 6.40 51.89 -38.64
N GLY A 191 6.22 50.66 -39.14
CA GLY A 191 7.31 49.74 -39.41
C GLY A 191 7.08 48.26 -39.09
N ASP A 192 6.06 47.88 -38.29
CA ASP A 192 5.75 46.46 -38.05
C ASP A 192 4.77 45.97 -39.12
N GLU A 193 5.27 45.58 -40.27
CA GLU A 193 4.49 44.75 -41.21
C GLU A 193 4.24 43.41 -40.57
N PHE A 194 3.01 43.21 -40.07
CA PHE A 194 2.54 41.90 -39.65
C PHE A 194 2.52 40.97 -40.87
N ILE A 195 3.28 39.90 -40.80
CA ILE A 195 3.50 38.92 -41.88
C ILE A 195 2.23 38.19 -42.30
N ASN A 196 1.09 38.43 -41.68
CA ASN A 196 -0.21 37.81 -42.01
C ASN A 196 -1.39 38.78 -41.85
N THR A 197 -1.37 39.85 -42.62
CA THR A 197 -2.58 40.67 -42.78
C THR A 197 -3.37 40.19 -44.01
N PRO A 198 -4.71 40.41 -44.08
CA PRO A 198 -5.49 40.05 -45.27
C PRO A 198 -4.95 40.59 -46.59
N ASN A 199 -4.18 41.64 -46.51
CA ASN A 199 -3.57 42.31 -47.69
C ASN A 199 -2.13 41.86 -47.97
N ASN A 200 -1.50 41.08 -47.09
CA ASN A 200 -0.15 40.55 -47.27
C ASN A 200 -0.07 39.13 -46.69
N PRO A 201 -0.62 38.12 -47.39
CA PRO A 201 -0.52 36.73 -46.96
C PRO A 201 0.95 36.32 -47.07
N GLY A 202 1.63 36.11 -45.94
CA GLY A 202 2.96 35.57 -45.88
C GLY A 202 3.05 34.25 -46.64
N ARG A 203 3.94 34.14 -47.59
CA ARG A 203 4.27 32.85 -48.23
C ARG A 203 4.91 31.99 -47.16
N VAL A 204 4.23 30.90 -46.79
CA VAL A 204 4.84 29.81 -46.05
C VAL A 204 5.72 29.05 -47.04
N PRO A 205 7.01 28.77 -46.72
CA PRO A 205 7.88 27.98 -47.58
C PRO A 205 7.43 26.52 -47.67
#